data_af42835e9f8e2e3f8da02ce84775cc74
#
_entry.id   af42835e9f8e2e3f8da02ce84775cc74
#
_cell.length_a   1.000
_cell.length_b   1.000
_cell.length_c   1.000
_cell.angle_alpha   90.00
_cell.angle_beta   90.00
_cell.angle_gamma   90.00
#
_symmetry.space_group_name_H-M   'P 1'
#
loop_
_entity.id
_entity.type
_entity.pdbx_description
1 polymer ?
#
loop_
_entity_poly.entity_id
_entity_poly.type
_entity_poly.pdbx_seq_one_letter_code
_entity_poly.pdbx_strand_id
1 'polypeptide(L)'
;QPEYVFLAAAKVGGIGGNSDYPADFIYENLMIQSNVISMAAENGVKKLLFLGSSCIYPKFAKQPITEDQLLTGPLEGSNDAYAIAKIAGIKMCQAYRKQYGLNAIAVMPTNLYGPNDNFDINYGHVLPSLLAKFDGSLEKSKHWVVKLWGDGSARREFLHVDDLAAALLICMERYDSEEIINIGTG
;
A
#
# COMPACT_ATOMS: atom_id res chain seq x y z
N GLN A 1 6.86 25.93 2.60
CA GLN A 1 7.50 24.96 1.71
C GLN A 1 8.09 23.83 2.58
N PRO A 2 7.61 22.58 2.45
CA PRO A 2 8.12 21.48 3.28
C PRO A 2 9.54 21.08 2.82
N GLU A 3 10.37 20.67 3.78
CA GLU A 3 11.67 20.10 3.47
C GLU A 3 11.60 18.59 3.22
N TYR A 4 10.68 17.90 3.89
CA TYR A 4 10.47 16.46 3.82
C TYR A 4 9.02 16.15 3.51
N VAL A 5 8.78 15.18 2.65
CA VAL A 5 7.44 14.76 2.23
C VAL A 5 7.25 13.27 2.45
N PHE A 6 6.24 12.88 3.24
CA PHE A 6 5.73 11.53 3.33
C PHE A 6 4.47 11.44 2.47
N LEU A 7 4.56 10.80 1.33
CA LEU A 7 3.42 10.61 0.44
C LEU A 7 2.66 9.33 0.80
N ALA A 8 1.82 9.44 1.81
CA ALA A 8 0.92 8.36 2.24
C ALA A 8 -0.47 8.47 1.60
N ALA A 9 -0.79 9.63 0.99
CA ALA A 9 -2.08 9.85 0.36
C ALA A 9 -2.30 8.90 -0.82
N ALA A 10 -3.41 8.19 -0.81
CA ALA A 10 -3.83 7.30 -1.88
C ALA A 10 -5.34 7.01 -1.77
N LYS A 11 -5.97 6.66 -2.91
CA LYS A 11 -7.26 5.97 -2.88
C LYS A 11 -7.00 4.51 -2.58
N VAL A 12 -7.47 4.05 -1.43
CA VAL A 12 -7.27 2.68 -0.95
C VAL A 12 -8.60 2.01 -0.61
N GLY A 13 -8.61 0.68 -0.60
CA GLY A 13 -9.79 -0.10 -0.24
C GLY A 13 -9.51 -1.60 -0.35
N GLY A 14 -10.40 -2.40 0.24
CA GLY A 14 -10.35 -3.85 0.13
C GLY A 14 -10.61 -4.36 -1.30
N ILE A 15 -10.70 -5.68 -1.44
CA ILE A 15 -10.94 -6.35 -2.73
C ILE A 15 -12.23 -5.84 -3.38
N GLY A 16 -13.31 -5.63 -2.62
CA GLY A 16 -14.59 -5.13 -3.14
C GLY A 16 -14.42 -3.76 -3.81
N GLY A 17 -13.80 -2.79 -3.13
CA GLY A 17 -13.58 -1.46 -3.69
C GLY A 17 -12.72 -1.47 -4.94
N ASN A 18 -11.63 -2.25 -4.95
CA ASN A 18 -10.77 -2.38 -6.13
C ASN A 18 -11.50 -3.01 -7.34
N SER A 19 -12.34 -4.03 -7.08
CA SER A 19 -13.08 -4.71 -8.15
C SER A 19 -14.21 -3.86 -8.72
N ASP A 20 -14.91 -3.08 -7.87
CA ASP A 20 -16.08 -2.30 -8.28
C ASP A 20 -15.69 -0.96 -8.94
N TYR A 21 -14.54 -0.37 -8.56
CA TYR A 21 -14.11 0.97 -8.99
C TYR A 21 -12.68 1.00 -9.55
N PRO A 22 -12.26 0.08 -10.45
CA PRO A 22 -10.87 0.00 -10.90
C PRO A 22 -10.39 1.27 -11.63
N ALA A 23 -11.26 1.93 -12.39
CA ALA A 23 -10.93 3.17 -13.09
C ALA A 23 -10.62 4.32 -12.13
N ASP A 24 -11.39 4.44 -11.04
CA ASP A 24 -11.14 5.46 -10.02
C ASP A 24 -9.84 5.18 -9.27
N PHE A 25 -9.59 3.91 -8.93
CA PHE A 25 -8.37 3.53 -8.22
C PHE A 25 -7.11 3.82 -9.02
N ILE A 26 -7.08 3.51 -10.32
CA ILE A 26 -5.91 3.83 -11.15
C ILE A 26 -5.79 5.34 -11.37
N TYR A 27 -6.87 6.02 -11.74
CA TYR A 27 -6.84 7.43 -12.09
C TYR A 27 -6.44 8.31 -10.90
N GLU A 28 -7.16 8.19 -9.78
CA GLU A 28 -6.92 9.04 -8.62
C GLU A 28 -5.52 8.83 -8.04
N ASN A 29 -5.05 7.58 -7.94
CA ASN A 29 -3.69 7.31 -7.46
C ASN A 29 -2.62 7.87 -8.40
N LEU A 30 -2.78 7.72 -9.71
CA LEU A 30 -1.86 8.34 -10.69
C LEU A 30 -1.83 9.85 -10.54
N MET A 31 -2.99 10.50 -10.39
CA MET A 31 -3.07 11.97 -10.23
C MET A 31 -2.43 12.44 -8.93
N ILE A 32 -2.72 11.79 -7.79
CA ILE A 32 -2.16 12.15 -6.49
C ILE A 32 -0.63 12.08 -6.55
N GLN A 33 -0.08 10.92 -6.94
CA GLN A 33 1.37 10.71 -6.91
C GLN A 33 2.10 11.54 -7.94
N SER A 34 1.56 11.71 -9.15
CA SER A 34 2.19 12.51 -10.19
C SER A 34 2.30 13.98 -9.78
N ASN A 35 1.21 14.53 -9.24
CA ASN A 35 1.22 15.92 -8.78
C ASN A 35 2.18 16.12 -7.61
N VAL A 36 2.16 15.26 -6.60
CA VAL A 36 3.00 15.44 -5.41
C VAL A 36 4.47 15.25 -5.73
N ILE A 37 4.86 14.23 -6.51
CA ILE A 37 6.25 13.97 -6.87
C ILE A 37 6.80 15.09 -7.75
N SER A 38 6.03 15.55 -8.75
CA SER A 38 6.42 16.67 -9.61
C SER A 38 6.64 17.95 -8.79
N MET A 39 5.65 18.33 -7.98
CA MET A 39 5.73 19.51 -7.15
C MET A 39 6.85 19.44 -6.10
N ALA A 40 7.15 18.25 -5.56
CA ALA A 40 8.26 18.07 -4.65
C ALA A 40 9.61 18.39 -5.33
N ALA A 41 9.81 17.94 -6.57
CA ALA A 41 11.00 18.24 -7.34
C ALA A 41 11.08 19.74 -7.68
N GLU A 42 10.00 20.33 -8.19
CA GLU A 42 9.95 21.75 -8.57
C GLU A 42 10.19 22.70 -7.38
N ASN A 43 9.78 22.29 -6.19
CA ASN A 43 9.96 23.09 -4.97
C ASN A 43 11.21 22.74 -4.17
N GLY A 44 12.11 21.90 -4.67
CA GLY A 44 13.38 21.59 -4.02
C GLY A 44 13.23 20.89 -2.68
N VAL A 45 12.26 19.96 -2.56
CA VAL A 45 12.09 19.12 -1.38
C VAL A 45 13.37 18.32 -1.14
N LYS A 46 13.89 18.32 0.09
CA LYS A 46 15.14 17.62 0.45
C LYS A 46 15.01 16.11 0.29
N LYS A 47 13.88 15.55 0.71
CA LYS A 47 13.61 14.13 0.56
C LYS A 47 12.11 13.83 0.52
N LEU A 48 11.73 12.91 -0.37
CA LEU A 48 10.37 12.40 -0.51
C LEU A 48 10.35 10.90 -0.24
N LEU A 49 9.45 10.44 0.60
CA LEU A 49 9.17 9.03 0.83
C LEU A 49 7.79 8.69 0.24
N PHE A 50 7.77 7.80 -0.75
CA PHE A 50 6.56 7.29 -1.38
C PHE A 50 6.14 5.97 -0.76
N LEU A 51 4.90 5.89 -0.28
CA LEU A 51 4.30 4.64 0.17
C LEU A 51 3.76 3.88 -1.04
N GLY A 52 4.47 2.80 -1.39
CA GLY A 52 3.99 1.78 -2.30
C GLY A 52 2.99 0.83 -1.63
N SER A 53 3.01 -0.42 -2.02
CA SER A 53 2.17 -1.48 -1.45
C SER A 53 2.73 -2.85 -1.84
N SER A 54 2.55 -3.86 -1.02
CA SER A 54 2.86 -5.26 -1.37
C SER A 54 2.04 -5.81 -2.55
N CYS A 55 0.94 -5.14 -2.94
CA CYS A 55 0.14 -5.50 -4.12
C CYS A 55 0.89 -5.38 -5.46
N ILE A 56 2.04 -4.70 -5.48
CA ILE A 56 2.87 -4.55 -6.70
C ILE A 56 3.56 -5.83 -7.15
N TYR A 57 3.66 -6.81 -6.27
CA TYR A 57 4.34 -8.06 -6.57
C TYR A 57 3.45 -9.02 -7.37
N PRO A 58 4.05 -9.91 -8.18
CA PRO A 58 3.31 -10.91 -8.92
C PRO A 58 2.41 -11.76 -8.03
N LYS A 59 1.23 -12.13 -8.54
CA LYS A 59 0.28 -13.02 -7.84
C LYS A 59 0.93 -14.29 -7.29
N PHE A 60 1.86 -14.85 -8.05
CA PHE A 60 2.56 -16.09 -7.72
C PHE A 60 4.03 -15.86 -7.35
N ALA A 61 4.34 -14.70 -6.78
CA ALA A 61 5.68 -14.41 -6.28
C ALA A 61 6.14 -15.47 -5.28
N LYS A 62 7.42 -15.82 -5.35
CA LYS A 62 8.03 -16.77 -4.41
C LYS A 62 8.03 -16.17 -3.00
N GLN A 63 7.65 -16.99 -2.02
CA GLN A 63 7.64 -16.59 -0.60
C GLN A 63 8.96 -17.05 0.10
N PRO A 64 9.54 -16.19 0.98
CA PRO A 64 9.17 -14.80 1.24
C PRO A 64 9.43 -13.92 0.01
N ILE A 65 8.59 -12.87 -0.16
CA ILE A 65 8.71 -11.97 -1.32
C ILE A 65 9.88 -11.02 -1.10
N THR A 66 10.78 -10.97 -2.09
CA THR A 66 11.91 -10.05 -2.14
C THR A 66 11.71 -8.96 -3.21
N GLU A 67 12.40 -7.84 -3.08
CA GLU A 67 12.20 -6.65 -3.90
C GLU A 67 12.51 -6.89 -5.41
N ASP A 68 13.40 -7.80 -5.72
CA ASP A 68 13.78 -8.20 -7.09
C ASP A 68 12.66 -8.93 -7.85
N GLN A 69 11.61 -9.34 -7.15
CA GLN A 69 10.43 -9.96 -7.79
C GLN A 69 9.47 -8.97 -8.42
N LEU A 70 9.70 -7.66 -8.24
CA LEU A 70 8.88 -6.62 -8.90
C LEU A 70 8.92 -6.78 -10.44
N LEU A 71 7.74 -6.83 -11.08
CA LEU A 71 7.57 -6.96 -12.52
C LEU A 71 8.06 -8.31 -13.12
N THR A 72 8.22 -9.35 -12.34
CA THR A 72 8.64 -10.68 -12.84
C THR A 72 7.49 -11.59 -13.26
N GLY A 73 6.24 -11.16 -13.09
CA GLY A 73 5.06 -11.96 -13.45
C GLY A 73 3.76 -11.16 -13.39
N PRO A 74 2.61 -11.82 -13.68
CA PRO A 74 1.30 -11.15 -13.69
C PRO A 74 0.86 -10.75 -12.29
N LEU A 75 0.19 -9.60 -12.19
CA LEU A 75 -0.40 -9.08 -10.96
C LEU A 75 -1.67 -9.86 -10.56
N GLU A 76 -2.15 -9.65 -9.34
CA GLU A 76 -3.46 -10.12 -8.91
C GLU A 76 -4.57 -9.29 -9.59
N GLY A 77 -5.40 -9.95 -10.42
CA GLY A 77 -6.38 -9.26 -11.27
C GLY A 77 -7.46 -8.49 -10.52
N SER A 78 -7.71 -8.82 -9.24
CA SER A 78 -8.73 -8.11 -8.45
C SER A 78 -8.30 -6.71 -7.99
N ASN A 79 -7.00 -6.39 -8.09
CA ASN A 79 -6.45 -5.09 -7.69
C ASN A 79 -5.31 -4.59 -8.59
N ASP A 80 -5.23 -5.10 -9.82
CA ASP A 80 -4.16 -4.77 -10.77
C ASP A 80 -4.13 -3.28 -11.13
N ALA A 81 -5.29 -2.63 -11.25
CA ALA A 81 -5.39 -1.19 -11.51
C ALA A 81 -4.69 -0.35 -10.42
N TYR A 82 -4.91 -0.68 -9.15
CA TYR A 82 -4.21 -0.07 -8.02
C TYR A 82 -2.72 -0.40 -8.03
N ALA A 83 -2.37 -1.67 -8.25
CA ALA A 83 -0.99 -2.12 -8.29
C ALA A 83 -0.18 -1.42 -9.39
N ILE A 84 -0.73 -1.29 -10.60
CA ILE A 84 -0.13 -0.55 -11.71
C ILE A 84 0.10 0.92 -11.35
N ALA A 85 -0.86 1.57 -10.71
CA ALA A 85 -0.68 2.95 -10.25
C ALA A 85 0.49 3.05 -9.27
N LYS A 86 0.59 2.14 -8.29
CA LYS A 86 1.70 2.13 -7.33
C LYS A 86 3.06 1.83 -7.98
N ILE A 87 3.12 0.90 -8.94
CA ILE A 87 4.32 0.63 -9.74
C ILE A 87 4.75 1.88 -10.52
N ALA A 88 3.80 2.59 -11.14
CA ALA A 88 4.08 3.85 -11.82
C ALA A 88 4.68 4.90 -10.89
N GLY A 89 4.18 5.01 -9.65
CA GLY A 89 4.74 5.91 -8.63
C GLY A 89 6.18 5.56 -8.24
N ILE A 90 6.51 4.27 -8.08
CA ILE A 90 7.87 3.80 -7.84
C ILE A 90 8.78 4.22 -9.00
N LYS A 91 8.37 3.93 -10.23
CA LYS A 91 9.14 4.28 -11.43
C LYS A 91 9.29 5.79 -11.59
N MET A 92 8.28 6.56 -11.20
CA MET A 92 8.37 8.02 -11.18
C MET A 92 9.38 8.51 -10.16
N CYS A 93 9.41 7.97 -8.94
CA CYS A 93 10.43 8.30 -7.95
C CYS A 93 11.85 8.02 -8.48
N GLN A 94 12.09 6.86 -9.09
CA GLN A 94 13.37 6.49 -9.69
C GLN A 94 13.75 7.43 -10.84
N ALA A 95 12.81 7.77 -11.72
CA ALA A 95 13.04 8.67 -12.84
C ALA A 95 13.37 10.11 -12.39
N TYR A 96 12.64 10.63 -11.41
CA TYR A 96 12.87 11.97 -10.85
C TYR A 96 14.18 12.04 -10.07
N ARG A 97 14.56 10.97 -9.37
CA ARG A 97 15.87 10.86 -8.75
C ARG A 97 16.98 10.96 -9.78
N LYS A 98 16.89 10.19 -10.86
CA LYS A 98 17.88 10.17 -11.93
C LYS A 98 17.95 11.48 -12.72
N GLN A 99 16.82 12.06 -13.06
CA GLN A 99 16.75 13.21 -13.98
C GLN A 99 16.91 14.54 -13.26
N TYR A 100 16.30 14.70 -12.10
CA TYR A 100 16.21 15.97 -11.38
C TYR A 100 16.95 15.98 -10.04
N GLY A 101 17.57 14.87 -9.64
CA GLY A 101 18.27 14.76 -8.36
C GLY A 101 17.35 14.78 -7.13
N LEU A 102 16.03 14.57 -7.30
CA LEU A 102 15.12 14.47 -6.17
C LEU A 102 15.46 13.24 -5.32
N ASN A 103 15.81 13.43 -4.05
CA ASN A 103 16.00 12.30 -3.15
C ASN A 103 14.63 11.66 -2.82
N ALA A 104 14.14 10.82 -3.73
CA ALA A 104 12.90 10.09 -3.58
C ALA A 104 13.20 8.62 -3.27
N ILE A 105 12.60 8.10 -2.20
CA ILE A 105 12.66 6.68 -1.81
C ILE A 105 11.26 6.07 -1.86
N ALA A 106 11.17 4.77 -2.10
CA ALA A 106 9.90 4.05 -2.12
C ALA A 106 9.91 2.85 -1.17
N VAL A 107 8.90 2.76 -0.30
CA VAL A 107 8.76 1.71 0.71
C VAL A 107 7.49 0.90 0.48
N MET A 108 7.58 -0.42 0.67
CA MET A 108 6.51 -1.37 0.40
C MET A 108 6.03 -1.98 1.72
N PRO A 109 5.04 -1.36 2.39
CA PRO A 109 4.48 -1.96 3.59
C PRO A 109 3.67 -3.20 3.26
N THR A 110 3.65 -4.15 4.19
CA THR A 110 2.69 -5.25 4.21
C THR A 110 1.28 -4.77 4.59
N ASN A 111 0.33 -5.68 4.88
CA ASN A 111 -1.02 -5.27 5.25
C ASN A 111 -1.00 -4.58 6.61
N LEU A 112 -1.54 -3.37 6.64
CA LEU A 112 -1.58 -2.56 7.85
C LEU A 112 -2.87 -2.78 8.63
N TYR A 113 -2.80 -2.56 9.92
CA TYR A 113 -3.94 -2.49 10.82
C TYR A 113 -3.67 -1.52 11.98
N GLY A 114 -4.71 -1.00 12.57
CA GLY A 114 -4.58 -0.14 13.74
C GLY A 114 -5.84 0.66 14.05
N PRO A 115 -5.77 1.55 15.03
CA PRO A 115 -6.87 2.46 15.37
C PRO A 115 -7.28 3.33 14.16
N ASN A 116 -8.58 3.63 14.09
CA ASN A 116 -9.18 4.46 13.02
C ASN A 116 -9.15 3.85 11.61
N ASP A 117 -8.94 2.55 11.49
CA ASP A 117 -9.06 1.84 10.20
C ASP A 117 -10.50 1.85 9.67
N ASN A 118 -10.69 1.46 8.40
CA ASN A 118 -12.01 1.32 7.80
C ASN A 118 -12.63 -0.04 8.12
N PHE A 119 -13.61 -0.06 9.03
CA PHE A 119 -14.31 -1.27 9.47
C PHE A 119 -15.52 -1.65 8.60
N ASP A 120 -15.64 -1.09 7.39
CA ASP A 120 -16.68 -1.49 6.45
C ASP A 120 -16.51 -2.97 6.07
N ILE A 121 -17.62 -3.73 6.15
CA ILE A 121 -17.62 -5.19 5.95
C ILE A 121 -17.40 -5.60 4.49
N ASN A 122 -17.64 -4.71 3.52
CA ASN A 122 -17.52 -4.96 2.08
C ASN A 122 -16.28 -4.31 1.47
N TYR A 123 -15.94 -3.10 1.94
CA TYR A 123 -14.87 -2.27 1.33
C TYR A 123 -13.65 -2.07 2.23
N GLY A 124 -13.73 -2.45 3.51
CA GLY A 124 -12.60 -2.44 4.44
C GLY A 124 -11.55 -3.50 4.10
N HIS A 125 -10.34 -3.34 4.63
CA HIS A 125 -9.30 -4.36 4.56
C HIS A 125 -9.67 -5.59 5.40
N VAL A 126 -8.97 -6.70 5.17
CA VAL A 126 -9.37 -8.02 5.72
C VAL A 126 -9.49 -8.03 7.24
N LEU A 127 -8.53 -7.48 7.98
CA LEU A 127 -8.54 -7.53 9.46
C LEU A 127 -9.68 -6.68 10.06
N PRO A 128 -9.83 -5.38 9.75
CA PRO A 128 -10.93 -4.58 10.28
C PRO A 128 -12.31 -5.08 9.83
N SER A 129 -12.43 -5.54 8.58
CA SER A 129 -13.68 -6.12 8.08
C SER A 129 -14.06 -7.42 8.81
N LEU A 130 -13.10 -8.27 9.14
CA LEU A 130 -13.34 -9.47 9.96
C LEU A 130 -13.76 -9.10 11.38
N LEU A 131 -13.08 -8.14 12.02
CA LEU A 131 -13.44 -7.65 13.35
C LEU A 131 -14.89 -7.16 13.37
N ALA A 132 -15.29 -6.33 12.39
CA ALA A 132 -16.66 -5.84 12.28
C ALA A 132 -17.69 -6.99 12.06
N LYS A 133 -17.35 -8.00 11.25
CA LYS A 133 -18.20 -9.17 11.04
C LYS A 133 -18.38 -10.01 12.32
N PHE A 134 -17.31 -10.19 13.08
CA PHE A 134 -17.40 -10.92 14.35
C PHE A 134 -18.20 -10.14 15.40
N ASP A 135 -17.93 -8.85 15.56
CA ASP A 135 -18.67 -7.97 16.47
C ASP A 135 -20.17 -7.92 16.13
N GLY A 136 -20.51 -7.66 14.87
CA GLY A 136 -21.90 -7.64 14.42
C GLY A 136 -22.63 -8.99 14.54
N SER A 137 -21.92 -10.12 14.58
CA SER A 137 -22.51 -11.43 14.81
C SER A 137 -22.91 -11.66 16.26
N LEU A 138 -22.21 -11.01 17.20
CA LEU A 138 -22.51 -11.06 18.63
C LEU A 138 -23.87 -10.45 18.96
N GLU A 139 -24.27 -9.41 18.25
CA GLU A 139 -25.48 -8.66 18.52
C GLU A 139 -26.76 -9.30 17.94
N LYS A 140 -26.67 -10.11 16.88
CA LYS A 140 -27.79 -10.42 16.00
C LYS A 140 -28.37 -11.82 16.06
N SER A 141 -27.77 -12.81 16.73
CA SER A 141 -28.35 -14.15 16.75
C SER A 141 -27.88 -15.05 17.90
N LYS A 142 -28.79 -15.98 18.30
CA LYS A 142 -28.47 -17.13 19.18
C LYS A 142 -27.52 -18.15 18.50
N HIS A 143 -27.26 -18.00 17.21
CA HIS A 143 -26.39 -18.87 16.41
C HIS A 143 -25.30 -18.01 15.75
N TRP A 144 -24.12 -18.13 16.25
CA TRP A 144 -22.92 -17.38 15.86
C TRP A 144 -22.36 -17.91 14.52
N VAL A 145 -22.81 -17.35 13.42
CA VAL A 145 -22.32 -17.70 12.08
C VAL A 145 -21.72 -16.46 11.44
N VAL A 146 -20.41 -16.47 11.21
CA VAL A 146 -19.72 -15.45 10.44
C VAL A 146 -19.41 -16.01 9.05
N LYS A 147 -19.93 -15.34 8.01
CA LYS A 147 -19.64 -15.71 6.62
C LYS A 147 -18.28 -15.14 6.21
N LEU A 148 -17.34 -16.01 5.98
CA LEU A 148 -16.01 -15.67 5.46
C LEU A 148 -15.97 -15.87 3.94
N TRP A 149 -15.11 -15.10 3.26
CA TRP A 149 -14.82 -15.27 1.85
C TRP A 149 -13.64 -16.21 1.66
N GLY A 150 -13.68 -17.02 0.59
CA GLY A 150 -12.63 -17.98 0.29
C GLY A 150 -12.72 -19.25 1.14
N ASP A 151 -11.67 -20.05 1.08
CA ASP A 151 -11.52 -21.35 1.72
C ASP A 151 -10.66 -21.35 2.99
N GLY A 152 -10.15 -20.19 3.40
CA GLY A 152 -9.29 -20.03 4.56
C GLY A 152 -7.80 -20.36 4.30
N SER A 153 -7.42 -20.69 3.08
CA SER A 153 -6.01 -21.00 2.75
C SER A 153 -5.11 -19.78 2.64
N ALA A 154 -5.69 -18.60 2.40
CA ALA A 154 -4.94 -17.36 2.18
C ALA A 154 -4.18 -16.95 3.45
N ARG A 155 -2.86 -16.75 3.32
CA ARG A 155 -2.00 -16.20 4.37
C ARG A 155 -1.67 -14.76 4.07
N ARG A 156 -1.58 -13.94 5.11
CA ARG A 156 -1.20 -12.51 5.01
C ARG A 156 -0.30 -12.15 6.18
N GLU A 157 0.66 -11.31 5.89
CA GLU A 157 1.46 -10.65 6.91
C GLU A 157 0.76 -9.35 7.33
N PHE A 158 0.78 -9.04 8.62
CA PHE A 158 0.18 -7.84 9.19
C PHE A 158 1.19 -7.06 10.02
N LEU A 159 1.16 -5.74 9.88
CA LEU A 159 2.02 -4.81 10.63
C LEU A 159 1.15 -3.73 11.27
N HIS A 160 1.39 -3.43 12.55
CA HIS A 160 0.70 -2.34 13.22
C HIS A 160 1.10 -0.99 12.61
N VAL A 161 0.15 -0.07 12.47
CA VAL A 161 0.38 1.22 11.81
C VAL A 161 1.43 2.08 12.54
N ASP A 162 1.55 1.98 13.87
CA ASP A 162 2.57 2.72 14.62
C ASP A 162 3.97 2.18 14.37
N ASP A 163 4.12 0.85 14.20
CA ASP A 163 5.40 0.24 13.84
C ASP A 163 5.82 0.65 12.43
N LEU A 164 4.87 0.71 11.49
CA LEU A 164 5.14 1.29 10.18
C LEU A 164 5.59 2.75 10.31
N ALA A 165 4.88 3.58 11.07
CA ALA A 165 5.22 4.99 11.23
C ALA A 165 6.65 5.17 11.76
N ALA A 166 7.05 4.37 12.75
CA ALA A 166 8.42 4.36 13.26
C ALA A 166 9.44 3.95 12.18
N ALA A 167 9.14 2.90 11.41
CA ALA A 167 9.99 2.47 10.30
C ALA A 167 10.12 3.53 9.19
N LEU A 168 9.04 4.25 8.87
CA LEU A 168 9.08 5.34 7.88
C LEU A 168 9.99 6.49 8.33
N LEU A 169 10.01 6.83 9.61
CA LEU A 169 10.94 7.84 10.15
C LEU A 169 12.38 7.38 9.98
N ILE A 170 12.69 6.12 10.31
CA ILE A 170 14.03 5.54 10.11
C ILE A 170 14.43 5.56 8.63
N CYS A 171 13.51 5.18 7.72
CA CYS A 171 13.77 5.23 6.29
C CYS A 171 13.98 6.67 5.80
N MET A 172 13.20 7.63 6.30
CA MET A 172 13.39 9.05 5.97
C MET A 172 14.77 9.56 6.38
N GLU A 173 15.27 9.14 7.54
CA GLU A 173 16.55 9.57 8.07
C GLU A 173 17.76 8.85 7.44
N ARG A 174 17.64 7.54 7.20
CA ARG A 174 18.80 6.67 6.95
C ARG A 174 18.82 5.95 5.61
N TYR A 175 17.68 5.77 4.94
CA TYR A 175 17.61 5.05 3.68
C TYR A 175 17.75 6.02 2.51
N ASP A 176 18.81 5.89 1.73
CA ASP A 176 19.09 6.72 0.54
C ASP A 176 19.47 5.82 -0.63
N SER A 177 18.47 5.23 -1.28
CA SER A 177 18.65 4.38 -2.46
C SER A 177 17.49 4.57 -3.44
N GLU A 178 17.72 4.27 -4.72
CA GLU A 178 16.66 4.15 -5.72
C GLU A 178 15.93 2.81 -5.66
N GLU A 179 16.53 1.83 -5.00
CA GLU A 179 15.91 0.53 -4.79
C GLU A 179 14.69 0.66 -3.85
N ILE A 180 13.69 -0.17 -4.08
CA ILE A 180 12.56 -0.26 -3.17
C ILE A 180 12.94 -1.05 -1.93
N ILE A 181 12.23 -0.86 -0.82
CA ILE A 181 12.44 -1.61 0.42
C ILE A 181 11.12 -2.12 0.98
N ASN A 182 11.06 -3.40 1.30
CA ASN A 182 9.92 -4.01 1.98
C ASN A 182 9.94 -3.69 3.47
N ILE A 183 8.77 -3.41 4.04
CA ILE A 183 8.59 -3.20 5.48
C ILE A 183 7.52 -4.16 5.98
N GLY A 184 7.93 -5.09 6.83
CA GLY A 184 7.08 -6.12 7.40
C GLY A 184 7.58 -6.56 8.76
N THR A 185 6.97 -7.62 9.29
CA THR A 185 7.32 -8.19 10.61
C THR A 185 8.43 -9.23 10.54
N GLY A 186 8.67 -9.81 9.35
CA GLY A 186 9.69 -10.86 9.12
C GLY A 186 9.21 -12.27 9.37
#